data_62f01abea7f35bb9509f08ec879e2eff
#
_entry.id   62f01abea7f35bb9509f08ec879e2eff
#
_cell.length_a   1.000
_cell.length_b   1.000
_cell.length_c   1.000
_cell.angle_alpha   90.00
_cell.angle_beta   90.00
_cell.angle_gamma   90.00
#
_symmetry.space_group_name_H-M   'P 1'
#
loop_
_entity.id
_entity.type
_entity.pdbx_description
1 polymer ?
#
loop_
_entity_poly.entity_id
_entity_poly.type
_entity_poly.pdbx_seq_one_letter_code
_entity_poly.pdbx_strand_id
1 'polypeptide(L)'
;MKLAKKWRDWYIESGKKYLFPLLLVCFAVIAYFLVCQMTKPESYNVKLFQVAEKTIRSPQTVEDTEKTKEERTKASDAVEDVYVYNRETGQNRVALIQSLFAYVNEVNAEAQEKDTKNKEKAKKENKPAPAPTSTEDKLKNLKNKLSSNVSEKITSNISDEVFTTLIEAKSKDFNVMEDVVTTEVEKSMENKIRDENLNSVKIRARDDIELSAIPAYYKNVSKALVSYAIVPNEVYDEEQTDARRKEAAQSVVPVKILQGQVIVQEGQIVDRETYRQLKMLHLLDQKMPVKQYAGFAIFIIALAAILFLYTKKQTQPKAKKMQTMLIFSSVYLVSLFMLFIILFLETQNIANIAFLFPAAFAP
;
A
#
# COMPACT_ATOMS: atom_id res chain seq x y z
N MET A 1 -74.48 49.37 18.10
CA MET A 1 -73.24 50.01 18.60
C MET A 1 -72.61 49.33 19.84
N LYS A 2 -73.38 48.88 20.83
CA LYS A 2 -72.87 48.25 22.07
C LYS A 2 -72.22 46.90 21.90
N LEU A 3 -72.66 46.03 20.92
CA LEU A 3 -72.12 44.74 20.63
C LEU A 3 -70.68 44.83 19.93
N ALA A 4 -70.52 45.75 18.97
CA ALA A 4 -69.26 45.97 18.31
C ALA A 4 -68.20 46.51 19.28
N LYS A 5 -68.55 47.29 20.26
CA LYS A 5 -67.70 47.79 21.33
C LYS A 5 -67.24 46.61 22.24
N LYS A 6 -68.21 45.75 22.62
CA LYS A 6 -67.94 44.56 23.47
C LYS A 6 -67.02 43.52 22.77
N TRP A 7 -67.20 43.30 21.45
CA TRP A 7 -66.32 42.46 20.64
C TRP A 7 -64.97 43.08 20.51
N ARG A 8 -64.86 44.39 20.30
CA ARG A 8 -63.60 45.10 20.21
C ARG A 8 -62.83 45.09 21.55
N ASP A 9 -63.54 45.27 22.68
CA ASP A 9 -62.93 45.26 24.02
C ASP A 9 -62.53 43.85 24.43
N TRP A 10 -63.32 42.81 24.11
CA TRP A 10 -62.97 41.42 24.27
C TRP A 10 -61.78 41.04 23.38
N TYR A 11 -61.73 41.41 22.10
CA TYR A 11 -60.64 41.21 21.17
C TYR A 11 -59.37 41.90 21.67
N ILE A 12 -59.48 43.10 22.19
CA ILE A 12 -58.38 43.85 22.76
C ILE A 12 -57.87 43.20 24.07
N GLU A 13 -58.74 42.66 24.91
CA GLU A 13 -58.36 42.06 26.18
C GLU A 13 -57.92 40.63 26.10
N SER A 14 -58.56 39.78 25.32
CA SER A 14 -58.20 38.37 25.06
C SER A 14 -57.09 38.29 24.06
N GLY A 15 -57.06 39.14 23.05
CA GLY A 15 -55.95 39.20 22.07
C GLY A 15 -54.62 39.54 22.71
N LYS A 16 -54.57 40.28 23.78
CA LYS A 16 -53.35 40.63 24.51
C LYS A 16 -52.72 39.47 25.29
N LYS A 17 -53.59 38.54 25.76
CA LYS A 17 -53.12 37.46 26.62
C LYS A 17 -52.74 36.20 25.81
N TYR A 18 -53.43 35.93 24.71
CA TYR A 18 -53.33 34.67 23.98
C TYR A 18 -52.96 34.83 22.48
N LEU A 19 -53.38 35.89 21.81
CA LEU A 19 -53.19 36.08 20.37
C LEU A 19 -51.70 36.28 20.00
N PHE A 20 -50.95 37.01 20.81
CA PHE A 20 -49.54 37.28 20.58
C PHE A 20 -48.66 36.03 20.69
N PRO A 21 -48.71 35.26 21.80
CA PRO A 21 -47.95 34.01 21.87
C PRO A 21 -48.43 33.01 20.80
N LEU A 22 -49.72 32.97 20.45
CA LEU A 22 -50.22 32.12 19.36
C LEU A 22 -49.64 32.51 18.00
N LEU A 23 -49.62 33.81 17.68
CA LEU A 23 -48.99 34.32 16.46
C LEU A 23 -47.50 34.01 16.39
N LEU A 24 -46.78 34.17 17.49
CA LEU A 24 -45.35 33.90 17.58
C LEU A 24 -45.04 32.42 17.37
N VAL A 25 -45.87 31.53 17.94
CA VAL A 25 -45.76 30.07 17.68
C VAL A 25 -46.05 29.76 16.21
N CYS A 26 -47.09 30.37 15.63
CA CYS A 26 -47.45 30.17 14.24
C CYS A 26 -46.29 30.58 13.30
N PHE A 27 -45.64 31.70 13.56
CA PHE A 27 -44.48 32.18 12.82
C PHE A 27 -43.25 31.26 13.01
N ALA A 28 -43.02 30.80 14.23
CA ALA A 28 -41.95 29.86 14.51
C ALA A 28 -42.13 28.53 13.72
N VAL A 29 -43.38 28.03 13.65
CA VAL A 29 -43.69 26.81 12.88
C VAL A 29 -43.49 27.03 11.36
N ILE A 30 -43.96 28.18 10.84
CA ILE A 30 -43.77 28.51 9.42
C ILE A 30 -42.28 28.66 9.10
N ALA A 31 -41.52 29.38 9.92
CA ALA A 31 -40.09 29.54 9.77
C ALA A 31 -39.36 28.19 9.80
N TYR A 32 -39.72 27.32 10.75
CA TYR A 32 -39.17 25.97 10.85
C TYR A 32 -39.42 25.17 9.57
N PHE A 33 -40.66 25.18 9.07
CA PHE A 33 -41.03 24.46 7.87
C PHE A 33 -40.26 24.97 6.63
N LEU A 34 -40.15 26.30 6.48
CA LEU A 34 -39.39 26.92 5.40
C LEU A 34 -37.91 26.54 5.45
N VAL A 35 -37.25 26.66 6.62
CA VAL A 35 -35.86 26.28 6.80
C VAL A 35 -35.64 24.79 6.48
N CYS A 36 -36.55 23.93 6.95
CA CYS A 36 -36.47 22.49 6.63
C CYS A 36 -36.65 22.18 5.15
N GLN A 37 -37.50 22.94 4.45
CA GLN A 37 -37.64 22.78 2.98
C GLN A 37 -36.41 23.25 2.22
N MET A 38 -35.77 24.33 2.65
CA MET A 38 -34.61 24.93 2.02
C MET A 38 -33.32 24.13 2.21
N THR A 39 -33.20 23.43 3.35
CA THR A 39 -32.02 22.65 3.71
C THR A 39 -32.12 21.16 3.35
N LYS A 40 -33.10 20.78 2.52
CA LYS A 40 -33.16 19.40 2.02
C LYS A 40 -31.92 19.12 1.17
N PRO A 41 -31.14 18.08 1.48
CA PRO A 41 -30.02 17.69 0.64
C PRO A 41 -30.55 17.28 -0.74
N GLU A 42 -29.84 17.64 -1.78
CA GLU A 42 -30.10 17.08 -3.10
C GLU A 42 -29.84 15.57 -3.02
N SER A 43 -30.90 14.81 -3.19
CA SER A 43 -30.80 13.36 -3.23
C SER A 43 -31.31 12.85 -4.58
N TYR A 44 -30.55 11.93 -5.15
CA TYR A 44 -30.87 11.35 -6.43
C TYR A 44 -31.31 9.90 -6.25
N ASN A 45 -32.48 9.55 -6.80
CA ASN A 45 -32.97 8.17 -6.77
C ASN A 45 -32.35 7.38 -7.93
N VAL A 46 -31.08 7.02 -7.77
CA VAL A 46 -30.33 6.32 -8.80
C VAL A 46 -30.03 4.90 -8.33
N LYS A 47 -30.26 3.91 -9.19
CA LYS A 47 -29.96 2.51 -8.92
C LYS A 47 -28.80 2.05 -9.79
N LEU A 48 -28.11 1.03 -9.33
CA LEU A 48 -27.03 0.38 -10.06
C LEU A 48 -27.52 -0.11 -11.43
N PHE A 49 -26.74 0.13 -12.48
CA PHE A 49 -27.03 -0.22 -13.88
C PHE A 49 -28.27 0.49 -14.48
N GLN A 50 -28.73 1.55 -13.88
CA GLN A 50 -29.78 2.41 -14.41
C GLN A 50 -29.18 3.60 -15.16
N VAL A 51 -29.91 4.11 -16.13
CA VAL A 51 -29.53 5.33 -16.86
C VAL A 51 -29.79 6.54 -15.95
N ALA A 52 -28.81 7.44 -15.85
CA ALA A 52 -28.96 8.67 -15.10
C ALA A 52 -29.94 9.63 -15.78
N GLU A 53 -30.95 10.06 -15.05
CA GLU A 53 -31.99 11.00 -15.54
C GLU A 53 -31.48 12.46 -15.63
N LYS A 54 -30.41 12.76 -14.89
CA LYS A 54 -29.78 14.10 -14.81
C LYS A 54 -28.28 13.97 -14.62
N THR A 55 -27.54 14.98 -15.05
CA THR A 55 -26.13 15.11 -14.76
C THR A 55 -25.90 15.39 -13.28
N ILE A 56 -25.16 14.51 -12.58
CA ILE A 56 -24.86 14.64 -11.16
C ILE A 56 -23.42 15.08 -11.01
N ARG A 57 -23.23 16.15 -10.22
CA ARG A 57 -21.90 16.71 -9.91
C ARG A 57 -21.61 16.57 -8.42
N SER A 58 -20.33 16.52 -8.06
CA SER A 58 -19.93 16.49 -6.66
C SER A 58 -20.22 17.84 -5.98
N PRO A 59 -20.94 17.85 -4.85
CA PRO A 59 -21.22 19.07 -4.10
C PRO A 59 -20.00 19.58 -3.30
N GLN A 60 -19.00 18.72 -3.08
CA GLN A 60 -17.84 19.03 -2.25
C GLN A 60 -16.60 18.26 -2.73
N THR A 61 -15.42 18.71 -2.30
CA THR A 61 -14.19 17.95 -2.53
C THR A 61 -14.04 16.88 -1.45
N VAL A 62 -13.94 15.61 -1.85
CA VAL A 62 -13.78 14.45 -0.95
C VAL A 62 -12.62 13.59 -1.42
N GLU A 63 -11.85 13.05 -0.50
CA GLU A 63 -10.81 12.07 -0.81
C GLU A 63 -11.44 10.67 -1.02
N ASP A 64 -11.13 10.05 -2.15
CA ASP A 64 -11.49 8.67 -2.44
C ASP A 64 -10.46 7.73 -1.82
N THR A 65 -10.72 7.35 -0.58
CA THR A 65 -9.81 6.52 0.21
C THR A 65 -9.64 5.11 -0.36
N GLU A 66 -10.69 4.54 -0.96
CA GLU A 66 -10.64 3.21 -1.60
C GLU A 66 -9.74 3.23 -2.83
N LYS A 67 -9.98 4.19 -3.73
CA LYS A 67 -9.17 4.34 -4.94
C LYS A 67 -7.73 4.75 -4.63
N THR A 68 -7.53 5.60 -3.64
CA THR A 68 -6.20 5.94 -3.12
C THR A 68 -5.46 4.68 -2.62
N LYS A 69 -6.17 3.79 -1.91
CA LYS A 69 -5.61 2.53 -1.43
C LYS A 69 -5.27 1.58 -2.59
N GLU A 70 -6.13 1.47 -3.58
CA GLU A 70 -5.85 0.67 -4.80
C GLU A 70 -4.61 1.17 -5.53
N GLU A 71 -4.49 2.48 -5.75
CA GLU A 71 -3.31 3.05 -6.42
C GLU A 71 -2.02 2.87 -5.59
N ARG A 72 -2.10 2.97 -4.26
CA ARG A 72 -0.98 2.66 -3.35
C ARG A 72 -0.57 1.19 -3.44
N THR A 73 -1.53 0.28 -3.49
CA THR A 73 -1.24 -1.15 -3.64
C THR A 73 -0.59 -1.42 -4.99
N LYS A 74 -1.13 -0.87 -6.09
CA LYS A 74 -0.52 -1.00 -7.42
C LYS A 74 0.90 -0.45 -7.47
N ALA A 75 1.15 0.71 -6.86
CA ALA A 75 2.48 1.29 -6.79
C ALA A 75 3.46 0.42 -5.98
N SER A 76 2.99 -0.18 -4.88
CA SER A 76 3.77 -1.14 -4.08
C SER A 76 4.08 -2.42 -4.85
N ASP A 77 3.10 -2.99 -5.53
CA ASP A 77 3.23 -4.25 -6.28
C ASP A 77 4.09 -4.10 -7.55
N ALA A 78 4.19 -2.88 -8.09
CA ALA A 78 5.04 -2.58 -9.23
C ALA A 78 6.54 -2.47 -8.87
N VAL A 79 6.89 -2.46 -7.58
CA VAL A 79 8.29 -2.40 -7.13
C VAL A 79 8.93 -3.77 -7.33
N GLU A 80 10.02 -3.79 -8.09
CA GLU A 80 10.84 -4.99 -8.27
C GLU A 80 11.55 -5.37 -6.98
N ASP A 81 11.70 -6.67 -6.78
CA ASP A 81 12.42 -7.24 -5.64
C ASP A 81 13.90 -6.81 -5.67
N VAL A 82 14.42 -6.43 -4.52
CA VAL A 82 15.80 -6.01 -4.34
C VAL A 82 16.66 -7.22 -3.99
N TYR A 83 17.75 -7.38 -4.72
CA TYR A 83 18.76 -8.41 -4.45
C TYR A 83 20.09 -7.76 -4.15
N VAL A 84 20.78 -8.26 -3.15
CA VAL A 84 22.10 -7.80 -2.76
C VAL A 84 23.15 -8.83 -3.16
N TYR A 85 24.15 -8.39 -3.94
CA TYR A 85 25.28 -9.21 -4.32
C TYR A 85 26.25 -9.37 -3.14
N ASN A 86 26.50 -10.65 -2.76
CA ASN A 86 27.46 -11.02 -1.73
C ASN A 86 28.75 -11.53 -2.36
N ARG A 87 29.74 -10.65 -2.43
CA ARG A 87 31.06 -10.98 -2.97
C ARG A 87 31.82 -12.05 -2.17
N GLU A 88 31.60 -12.08 -0.85
CA GLU A 88 32.26 -13.05 0.05
C GLU A 88 31.85 -14.48 -0.30
N THR A 89 30.61 -14.70 -0.76
CA THR A 89 30.18 -16.03 -1.22
C THR A 89 31.07 -16.53 -2.35
N GLY A 90 31.41 -15.70 -3.33
CA GLY A 90 32.31 -16.06 -4.42
C GLY A 90 33.72 -16.37 -3.92
N GLN A 91 34.30 -15.50 -3.12
CA GLN A 91 35.62 -15.67 -2.54
C GLN A 91 35.71 -16.96 -1.72
N ASN A 92 34.71 -17.25 -0.90
CA ASN A 92 34.63 -18.47 -0.11
C ASN A 92 34.55 -19.73 -0.98
N ARG A 93 33.87 -19.69 -2.12
CA ARG A 93 33.79 -20.83 -3.05
C ARG A 93 35.11 -21.08 -3.80
N VAL A 94 35.81 -20.01 -4.20
CA VAL A 94 37.15 -20.12 -4.75
C VAL A 94 38.12 -20.71 -3.72
N ALA A 95 38.16 -20.18 -2.50
CA ALA A 95 39.01 -20.70 -1.41
C ALA A 95 38.70 -22.16 -1.07
N LEU A 96 37.42 -22.57 -1.13
CA LEU A 96 37.01 -23.93 -0.95
C LEU A 96 37.61 -24.88 -1.96
N ILE A 97 37.57 -24.53 -3.25
CA ILE A 97 38.16 -25.32 -4.33
C ILE A 97 39.69 -25.39 -4.18
N GLN A 98 40.34 -24.26 -3.91
CA GLN A 98 41.79 -24.22 -3.66
C GLN A 98 42.17 -25.12 -2.46
N SER A 99 41.41 -25.06 -1.35
CA SER A 99 41.62 -25.90 -0.18
C SER A 99 41.45 -27.39 -0.52
N LEU A 100 40.48 -27.74 -1.36
CA LEU A 100 40.27 -29.13 -1.78
C LEU A 100 41.49 -29.66 -2.54
N PHE A 101 41.98 -28.90 -3.51
CA PHE A 101 43.22 -29.28 -4.24
C PHE A 101 44.44 -29.35 -3.30
N ALA A 102 44.58 -28.40 -2.39
CA ALA A 102 45.66 -28.39 -1.40
C ALA A 102 45.65 -29.64 -0.51
N TYR A 103 44.47 -30.06 0.00
CA TYR A 103 44.35 -31.28 0.80
C TYR A 103 44.65 -32.57 0.00
N VAL A 104 44.26 -32.63 -1.27
CA VAL A 104 44.63 -33.76 -2.15
C VAL A 104 46.15 -33.82 -2.31
N ASN A 105 46.81 -32.69 -2.55
CA ASN A 105 48.28 -32.63 -2.63
C ASN A 105 48.95 -33.06 -1.31
N GLU A 106 48.43 -32.56 -0.18
CA GLU A 106 48.94 -32.91 1.15
C GLU A 106 48.84 -34.43 1.41
N VAL A 107 47.67 -35.03 1.15
CA VAL A 107 47.47 -36.48 1.32
C VAL A 107 48.39 -37.29 0.43
N ASN A 108 48.58 -36.88 -0.82
CA ASN A 108 49.51 -37.56 -1.73
C ASN A 108 50.99 -37.43 -1.27
N ALA A 109 51.40 -36.26 -0.77
CA ALA A 109 52.73 -36.03 -0.22
C ALA A 109 53.00 -36.88 1.05
N GLU A 110 52.03 -36.89 1.99
CA GLU A 110 52.10 -37.73 3.20
C GLU A 110 52.22 -39.23 2.89
N ALA A 111 51.42 -39.71 1.92
CA ALA A 111 51.47 -41.09 1.47
C ALA A 111 52.85 -41.40 0.83
N GLN A 112 53.36 -40.52 0.00
CA GLN A 112 54.70 -40.72 -0.62
C GLN A 112 55.83 -40.71 0.40
N GLU A 113 55.77 -39.81 1.39
CA GLU A 113 56.74 -39.78 2.52
C GLU A 113 56.72 -41.07 3.34
N LYS A 114 55.48 -41.53 3.70
CA LYS A 114 55.28 -42.77 4.42
C LYS A 114 55.81 -43.97 3.65
N ASP A 115 55.53 -44.07 2.36
CA ASP A 115 55.97 -45.13 1.52
C ASP A 115 57.48 -45.11 1.35
N THR A 116 58.13 -43.94 1.24
CA THR A 116 59.60 -43.79 1.16
C THR A 116 60.27 -44.25 2.46
N LYS A 117 59.73 -43.77 3.63
CA LYS A 117 60.21 -44.19 4.95
C LYS A 117 60.07 -45.72 5.14
N ASN A 118 58.97 -46.30 4.70
CA ASN A 118 58.79 -47.76 4.78
C ASN A 118 59.73 -48.54 3.89
N LYS A 119 60.02 -48.05 2.70
CA LYS A 119 61.02 -48.65 1.78
C LYS A 119 62.41 -48.56 2.34
N GLU A 120 62.78 -47.45 2.97
CA GLU A 120 64.10 -47.28 3.60
C GLU A 120 64.29 -48.23 4.82
N LYS A 121 63.23 -48.35 5.68
CA LYS A 121 63.22 -49.27 6.79
C LYS A 121 63.37 -50.73 6.31
N ALA A 122 62.60 -51.13 5.31
CA ALA A 122 62.68 -52.49 4.75
C ALA A 122 64.06 -52.79 4.16
N LYS A 123 64.69 -51.83 3.50
CA LYS A 123 66.10 -51.98 3.00
C LYS A 123 67.06 -52.18 4.15
N LYS A 124 66.92 -51.43 5.29
CA LYS A 124 67.83 -51.59 6.44
C LYS A 124 67.64 -52.93 7.14
N GLU A 125 66.41 -53.47 7.13
CA GLU A 125 66.07 -54.73 7.76
C GLU A 125 66.18 -55.95 6.84
N ASN A 126 66.61 -55.79 5.61
CA ASN A 126 66.72 -56.85 4.56
C ASN A 126 65.41 -57.59 4.30
N LYS A 127 64.24 -56.86 4.46
CA LYS A 127 62.90 -57.37 4.23
C LYS A 127 62.31 -56.87 2.91
N PRO A 128 61.36 -57.59 2.31
CA PRO A 128 60.63 -57.06 1.16
C PRO A 128 59.96 -55.76 1.49
N ALA A 129 59.96 -54.77 0.61
CA ALA A 129 59.28 -53.49 0.80
C ALA A 129 57.78 -53.72 0.88
N PRO A 130 57.10 -53.13 1.86
CA PRO A 130 55.66 -53.21 1.90
C PRO A 130 55.04 -52.56 0.70
N ALA A 131 53.79 -52.92 0.37
CA ALA A 131 52.99 -52.32 -0.69
C ALA A 131 52.82 -50.80 -0.46
N PRO A 132 52.79 -50.00 -1.51
CA PRO A 132 52.53 -48.56 -1.39
C PRO A 132 51.14 -48.30 -0.78
N THR A 133 50.96 -47.14 -0.20
CA THR A 133 49.67 -46.72 0.40
C THR A 133 48.57 -46.80 -0.63
N SER A 134 47.48 -47.54 -0.32
CA SER A 134 46.37 -47.73 -1.28
C SER A 134 45.57 -46.43 -1.56
N THR A 135 44.94 -46.37 -2.71
CA THR A 135 44.06 -45.24 -3.06
C THR A 135 42.92 -45.12 -2.07
N GLU A 136 42.40 -46.24 -1.54
CA GLU A 136 41.34 -46.25 -0.50
C GLU A 136 41.77 -45.60 0.80
N ASP A 137 43.01 -45.90 1.27
CA ASP A 137 43.57 -45.28 2.46
C ASP A 137 43.79 -43.77 2.28
N LYS A 138 44.25 -43.36 1.10
CA LYS A 138 44.39 -41.94 0.76
C LYS A 138 43.02 -41.27 0.75
N LEU A 139 42.00 -41.90 0.14
CA LEU A 139 40.63 -41.37 0.11
C LEU A 139 40.06 -41.19 1.50
N LYS A 140 40.24 -42.18 2.36
CA LYS A 140 39.81 -42.12 3.75
C LYS A 140 40.49 -40.98 4.52
N ASN A 141 41.80 -40.82 4.34
CA ASN A 141 42.55 -39.73 4.97
C ASN A 141 42.07 -38.36 4.46
N LEU A 142 41.85 -38.22 3.14
CA LEU A 142 41.33 -36.99 2.52
C LEU A 142 39.94 -36.62 3.10
N LYS A 143 39.04 -37.58 3.17
CA LYS A 143 37.71 -37.36 3.75
C LYS A 143 37.78 -36.93 5.23
N ASN A 144 38.62 -37.53 6.00
CA ASN A 144 38.83 -37.14 7.40
C ASN A 144 39.37 -35.72 7.54
N LYS A 145 40.33 -35.32 6.70
CA LYS A 145 40.87 -33.97 6.69
C LYS A 145 39.83 -32.94 6.24
N LEU A 146 39.07 -33.23 5.19
CA LEU A 146 38.00 -32.34 4.67
C LEU A 146 36.86 -32.16 5.68
N SER A 147 36.43 -33.25 6.33
CA SER A 147 35.38 -33.19 7.33
C SER A 147 35.77 -32.41 8.58
N SER A 148 37.05 -32.56 9.01
CA SER A 148 37.56 -31.91 10.22
C SER A 148 37.90 -30.44 10.03
N ASN A 149 38.42 -30.04 8.82
CA ASN A 149 38.99 -28.72 8.62
C ASN A 149 38.14 -27.79 7.75
N VAL A 150 37.22 -28.34 6.95
CA VAL A 150 36.42 -27.55 6.02
C VAL A 150 34.92 -27.68 6.34
N SER A 151 34.29 -28.78 6.00
CA SER A 151 32.88 -29.08 6.33
C SER A 151 32.52 -30.51 5.95
N GLU A 152 31.76 -31.21 6.78
CA GLU A 152 31.20 -32.52 6.50
C GLU A 152 30.29 -32.52 5.26
N LYS A 153 29.61 -31.40 4.97
CA LYS A 153 28.76 -31.25 3.77
C LYS A 153 29.50 -31.38 2.45
N ILE A 154 30.80 -31.14 2.42
CA ILE A 154 31.64 -31.28 1.20
C ILE A 154 31.76 -32.74 0.82
N THR A 155 32.08 -33.59 1.77
CA THR A 155 32.29 -35.03 1.54
C THR A 155 31.00 -35.77 1.17
N SER A 156 29.81 -35.20 1.53
CA SER A 156 28.53 -35.76 1.16
C SER A 156 28.01 -35.34 -0.23
N ASN A 157 28.50 -34.21 -0.74
CA ASN A 157 28.03 -33.65 -2.01
C ASN A 157 28.95 -33.86 -3.20
N ILE A 158 30.17 -34.30 -2.94
CA ILE A 158 31.16 -34.69 -4.00
C ILE A 158 31.32 -36.20 -3.96
N SER A 159 31.19 -36.85 -5.11
CA SER A 159 31.29 -38.30 -5.17
C SER A 159 32.75 -38.81 -4.91
N ASP A 160 32.84 -40.02 -4.38
CA ASP A 160 34.14 -40.69 -4.13
C ASP A 160 34.96 -40.86 -5.41
N GLU A 161 34.28 -41.03 -6.53
CA GLU A 161 34.93 -41.12 -7.85
C GLU A 161 35.71 -39.85 -8.19
N VAL A 162 35.17 -38.66 -7.88
CA VAL A 162 35.84 -37.37 -8.07
C VAL A 162 37.11 -37.31 -7.22
N PHE A 163 37.04 -37.64 -5.95
CA PHE A 163 38.18 -37.63 -5.05
C PHE A 163 39.24 -38.66 -5.47
N THR A 164 38.83 -39.86 -5.85
CA THR A 164 39.74 -40.93 -6.32
C THR A 164 40.48 -40.48 -7.54
N THR A 165 39.79 -39.91 -8.54
CA THR A 165 40.40 -39.42 -9.78
C THR A 165 41.40 -38.30 -9.51
N LEU A 166 41.13 -37.39 -8.56
CA LEU A 166 42.04 -36.33 -8.15
C LEU A 166 43.28 -36.89 -7.46
N ILE A 167 43.14 -37.92 -6.59
CA ILE A 167 44.26 -38.58 -5.88
C ILE A 167 45.18 -39.29 -6.86
N GLU A 168 44.63 -39.89 -7.92
CA GLU A 168 45.36 -40.65 -8.92
C GLU A 168 45.94 -39.78 -10.06
N ALA A 169 45.54 -38.51 -10.11
CA ALA A 169 45.98 -37.60 -11.17
C ALA A 169 47.52 -37.39 -11.17
N LYS A 170 48.10 -37.35 -12.37
CA LYS A 170 49.51 -36.99 -12.53
C LYS A 170 49.73 -35.54 -12.15
N SER A 171 50.83 -35.25 -11.44
CA SER A 171 51.10 -33.90 -10.92
C SER A 171 50.96 -32.78 -11.99
N LYS A 172 51.36 -33.02 -13.23
CA LYS A 172 51.21 -32.02 -14.31
C LYS A 172 49.73 -31.74 -14.65
N ASP A 173 48.94 -32.81 -14.79
CA ASP A 173 47.52 -32.71 -15.15
C ASP A 173 46.69 -32.17 -13.97
N PHE A 174 47.09 -32.53 -12.73
CA PHE A 174 46.51 -32.01 -11.51
C PHE A 174 46.66 -30.50 -11.38
N ASN A 175 47.86 -29.94 -11.63
CA ASN A 175 48.08 -28.49 -11.58
C ASN A 175 47.27 -27.74 -12.66
N VAL A 176 47.14 -28.35 -13.87
CA VAL A 176 46.28 -27.78 -14.93
C VAL A 176 44.80 -27.79 -14.49
N MET A 177 44.32 -28.87 -13.85
CA MET A 177 42.98 -28.93 -13.32
C MET A 177 42.73 -27.87 -12.23
N GLU A 178 43.69 -27.75 -11.29
CA GLU A 178 43.60 -26.76 -10.19
C GLU A 178 43.47 -25.35 -10.75
N ASP A 179 44.36 -24.96 -11.67
CA ASP A 179 44.39 -23.62 -12.27
C ASP A 179 43.10 -23.33 -13.05
N VAL A 180 42.69 -24.22 -13.95
CA VAL A 180 41.54 -24.02 -14.81
C VAL A 180 40.24 -24.04 -14.01
N VAL A 181 40.06 -24.99 -13.07
CA VAL A 181 38.85 -25.08 -12.24
C VAL A 181 38.70 -23.85 -11.33
N THR A 182 39.82 -23.45 -10.69
CA THR A 182 39.83 -22.27 -9.81
C THR A 182 39.48 -21.00 -10.59
N THR A 183 40.12 -20.79 -11.75
CA THR A 183 39.87 -19.62 -12.62
C THR A 183 38.42 -19.60 -13.11
N GLU A 184 37.87 -20.75 -13.51
CA GLU A 184 36.49 -20.80 -14.00
C GLU A 184 35.47 -20.56 -12.89
N VAL A 185 35.72 -21.05 -11.66
CA VAL A 185 34.87 -20.74 -10.48
C VAL A 185 34.93 -19.25 -10.15
N GLU A 186 36.16 -18.66 -10.15
CA GLU A 186 36.33 -17.23 -9.91
C GLU A 186 35.55 -16.39 -10.92
N LYS A 187 35.79 -16.63 -12.23
CA LYS A 187 35.11 -15.98 -13.34
C LYS A 187 33.57 -16.10 -13.25
N SER A 188 33.08 -17.29 -12.93
CA SER A 188 31.66 -17.55 -12.82
C SER A 188 31.04 -16.82 -11.61
N MET A 189 31.72 -16.83 -10.46
CA MET A 189 31.25 -16.25 -9.20
C MET A 189 31.38 -14.72 -9.13
N GLU A 190 32.13 -14.09 -10.02
CA GLU A 190 32.13 -12.63 -10.20
C GLU A 190 30.80 -12.10 -10.77
N ASN A 191 30.07 -12.95 -11.49
CA ASN A 191 28.76 -12.60 -12.00
C ASN A 191 27.68 -12.72 -10.90
N LYS A 192 26.61 -11.97 -11.09
CA LYS A 192 25.44 -12.05 -10.24
C LYS A 192 24.64 -13.31 -10.53
N ILE A 193 24.58 -14.20 -9.56
CA ILE A 193 23.93 -15.52 -9.66
C ILE A 193 22.76 -15.57 -8.69
N ARG A 194 21.56 -15.71 -9.25
CA ARG A 194 20.32 -16.03 -8.54
C ARG A 194 19.91 -17.48 -8.78
N ASP A 195 18.97 -17.99 -8.00
CA ASP A 195 18.42 -19.33 -8.21
C ASP A 195 17.87 -19.53 -9.63
N GLU A 196 17.30 -18.48 -10.21
CA GLU A 196 16.71 -18.50 -11.56
C GLU A 196 17.75 -18.75 -12.66
N ASN A 197 18.94 -18.16 -12.56
CA ASN A 197 19.99 -18.26 -13.57
C ASN A 197 21.11 -19.24 -13.22
N LEU A 198 21.08 -19.84 -12.01
CA LEU A 198 22.12 -20.77 -11.52
C LEU A 198 22.39 -21.88 -12.50
N ASN A 199 21.37 -22.54 -13.04
CA ASN A 199 21.52 -23.65 -13.96
C ASN A 199 22.21 -23.22 -15.28
N SER A 200 21.87 -22.07 -15.80
CA SER A 200 22.50 -21.56 -17.04
C SER A 200 23.95 -21.16 -16.83
N VAL A 201 24.32 -20.63 -15.65
CA VAL A 201 25.71 -20.36 -15.30
C VAL A 201 26.51 -21.66 -15.17
N LYS A 202 25.97 -22.70 -14.50
CA LYS A 202 26.60 -24.01 -14.37
C LYS A 202 26.80 -24.71 -15.73
N ILE A 203 25.84 -24.56 -16.64
CA ILE A 203 25.98 -25.12 -18.00
C ILE A 203 27.13 -24.43 -18.73
N ARG A 204 27.18 -23.10 -18.72
CA ARG A 204 28.25 -22.33 -19.33
C ARG A 204 29.62 -22.69 -18.78
N ALA A 205 29.77 -22.75 -17.47
CA ALA A 205 31.00 -23.11 -16.81
C ALA A 205 31.45 -24.54 -17.18
N ARG A 206 30.53 -25.49 -17.32
CA ARG A 206 30.86 -26.86 -17.81
C ARG A 206 31.28 -26.86 -19.26
N ASP A 207 30.71 -26.02 -20.10
CA ASP A 207 31.11 -25.88 -21.51
C ASP A 207 32.50 -25.23 -21.62
N ASP A 208 32.81 -24.25 -20.77
CA ASP A 208 34.14 -23.65 -20.69
C ASP A 208 35.20 -24.69 -20.25
N ILE A 209 34.90 -25.56 -19.29
CA ILE A 209 35.74 -26.71 -18.92
C ILE A 209 35.90 -27.68 -20.09
N GLU A 210 34.86 -27.95 -20.87
CA GLU A 210 34.95 -28.83 -22.04
C GLU A 210 35.92 -28.29 -23.08
N LEU A 211 35.96 -27.00 -23.27
CA LEU A 211 36.84 -26.30 -24.23
C LEU A 211 38.24 -26.03 -23.66
N SER A 212 38.48 -26.30 -22.38
CA SER A 212 39.76 -26.01 -21.70
C SER A 212 40.87 -26.98 -22.06
N ALA A 213 42.12 -26.65 -21.63
CA ALA A 213 43.31 -27.47 -21.81
C ALA A 213 43.35 -28.73 -20.92
N ILE A 214 42.32 -28.97 -20.11
CA ILE A 214 42.24 -30.17 -19.26
C ILE A 214 42.17 -31.44 -20.14
N PRO A 215 43.00 -32.48 -19.89
CA PRO A 215 42.91 -33.74 -20.62
C PRO A 215 41.50 -34.36 -20.52
N ALA A 216 41.04 -34.99 -21.61
CA ALA A 216 39.67 -35.51 -21.73
C ALA A 216 39.24 -36.44 -20.55
N TYR A 217 40.18 -37.23 -20.03
CA TYR A 217 39.90 -38.11 -18.87
C TYR A 217 39.46 -37.35 -17.60
N TYR A 218 39.99 -36.15 -17.37
CA TYR A 218 39.71 -35.38 -16.16
C TYR A 218 38.58 -34.36 -16.32
N LYS A 219 38.05 -34.14 -17.54
CA LYS A 219 37.01 -33.13 -17.80
C LYS A 219 35.74 -33.35 -16.98
N ASN A 220 35.27 -34.61 -16.83
CA ASN A 220 34.06 -34.90 -16.05
C ASN A 220 34.22 -34.56 -14.58
N VAL A 221 35.37 -34.85 -13.99
CA VAL A 221 35.68 -34.48 -12.61
C VAL A 221 35.73 -32.98 -12.44
N SER A 222 36.39 -32.27 -13.34
CA SER A 222 36.49 -30.81 -13.33
C SER A 222 35.12 -30.14 -13.50
N LYS A 223 34.26 -30.66 -14.37
CA LYS A 223 32.85 -30.19 -14.50
C LYS A 223 32.03 -30.41 -13.23
N ALA A 224 32.25 -31.52 -12.54
CA ALA A 224 31.57 -31.79 -11.26
C ALA A 224 32.01 -30.80 -10.18
N LEU A 225 33.32 -30.53 -10.09
CA LEU A 225 33.88 -29.55 -9.13
C LEU A 225 33.38 -28.13 -9.39
N VAL A 226 33.41 -27.66 -10.64
CA VAL A 226 32.88 -26.34 -11.00
C VAL A 226 31.39 -26.24 -10.72
N SER A 227 30.62 -27.28 -11.09
CA SER A 227 29.17 -27.29 -10.81
C SER A 227 28.83 -27.30 -9.31
N TYR A 228 29.68 -27.93 -8.50
CA TYR A 228 29.56 -27.91 -7.04
C TYR A 228 29.89 -26.54 -6.44
N ALA A 229 30.95 -25.88 -6.95
CA ALA A 229 31.43 -24.61 -6.43
C ALA A 229 30.48 -23.44 -6.73
N ILE A 230 29.83 -23.46 -7.90
CA ILE A 230 28.93 -22.38 -8.32
C ILE A 230 27.62 -22.47 -7.55
N VAL A 231 27.31 -21.40 -6.81
CA VAL A 231 26.08 -21.23 -5.97
C VAL A 231 25.53 -19.83 -6.16
N PRO A 232 24.27 -19.59 -5.78
CA PRO A 232 23.73 -18.23 -5.77
C PRO A 232 24.55 -17.30 -4.89
N ASN A 233 24.81 -16.10 -5.38
CA ASN A 233 25.54 -15.05 -4.66
C ASN A 233 24.80 -13.71 -4.64
N GLU A 234 23.61 -13.62 -5.23
CA GLU A 234 22.62 -12.57 -5.00
C GLU A 234 21.53 -13.10 -4.06
N VAL A 235 21.38 -12.45 -2.92
CA VAL A 235 20.39 -12.79 -1.90
C VAL A 235 19.29 -11.76 -1.95
N TYR A 236 18.03 -12.21 -1.91
CA TYR A 236 16.87 -11.35 -1.78
C TYR A 236 16.95 -10.57 -0.47
N ASP A 237 16.79 -9.24 -0.56
CA ASP A 237 16.75 -8.32 0.59
C ASP A 237 15.31 -7.91 0.84
N GLU A 238 14.66 -8.56 1.80
CA GLU A 238 13.29 -8.31 2.19
C GLU A 238 13.13 -6.90 2.77
N GLU A 239 14.09 -6.45 3.60
CA GLU A 239 14.02 -5.16 4.27
C GLU A 239 14.08 -4.00 3.26
N GLN A 240 15.01 -4.05 2.32
CA GLN A 240 15.11 -3.03 1.28
C GLN A 240 13.93 -3.08 0.30
N THR A 241 13.45 -4.27 -0.04
CA THR A 241 12.27 -4.44 -0.90
C THR A 241 11.04 -3.82 -0.24
N ASP A 242 10.79 -4.14 1.02
CA ASP A 242 9.66 -3.60 1.77
C ASP A 242 9.78 -2.08 2.00
N ALA A 243 10.99 -1.59 2.24
CA ALA A 243 11.23 -0.14 2.35
C ALA A 243 10.85 0.58 1.05
N ARG A 244 11.29 0.08 -0.12
CA ARG A 244 10.93 0.63 -1.43
C ARG A 244 9.44 0.53 -1.73
N ARG A 245 8.80 -0.59 -1.39
CA ARG A 245 7.34 -0.76 -1.53
C ARG A 245 6.56 0.24 -0.71
N LYS A 246 6.97 0.47 0.54
CA LYS A 246 6.37 1.49 1.42
C LYS A 246 6.56 2.89 0.87
N GLU A 247 7.76 3.22 0.40
CA GLU A 247 8.05 4.51 -0.20
C GLU A 247 7.21 4.74 -1.46
N ALA A 248 7.12 3.76 -2.34
CA ALA A 248 6.28 3.81 -3.53
C ALA A 248 4.80 4.04 -3.18
N ALA A 249 4.27 3.32 -2.18
CA ALA A 249 2.89 3.50 -1.72
C ALA A 249 2.66 4.89 -1.09
N GLN A 250 3.64 5.43 -0.35
CA GLN A 250 3.55 6.75 0.27
C GLN A 250 3.66 7.91 -0.74
N SER A 251 4.37 7.71 -1.83
CA SER A 251 4.52 8.72 -2.89
C SER A 251 3.25 8.93 -3.71
N VAL A 252 2.26 8.04 -3.62
CA VAL A 252 0.99 8.15 -4.33
C VAL A 252 0.17 9.29 -3.75
N VAL A 253 -0.14 10.28 -4.62
CA VAL A 253 -1.01 11.40 -4.27
C VAL A 253 -2.43 10.89 -4.06
N PRO A 254 -3.12 11.27 -2.97
CA PRO A 254 -4.49 10.85 -2.71
C PRO A 254 -5.43 11.22 -3.86
N VAL A 255 -6.21 10.28 -4.33
CA VAL A 255 -7.24 10.50 -5.34
C VAL A 255 -8.38 11.29 -4.73
N LYS A 256 -8.74 12.42 -5.33
CA LYS A 256 -9.80 13.30 -4.85
C LYS A 256 -10.87 13.47 -5.91
N ILE A 257 -12.11 13.45 -5.47
CA ILE A 257 -13.25 13.93 -6.26
C ILE A 257 -13.39 15.42 -5.95
N LEU A 258 -13.28 16.26 -6.97
CA LEU A 258 -13.32 17.71 -6.78
C LEU A 258 -14.77 18.22 -6.77
N GLN A 259 -15.02 19.31 -6.03
CA GLN A 259 -16.29 20.02 -6.08
C GLN A 259 -16.61 20.45 -7.52
N GLY A 260 -17.84 20.23 -7.98
CA GLY A 260 -18.28 20.51 -9.35
C GLY A 260 -17.88 19.44 -10.38
N GLN A 261 -17.03 18.47 -10.03
CA GLN A 261 -16.68 17.36 -10.91
C GLN A 261 -17.93 16.55 -11.28
N VAL A 262 -18.08 16.26 -12.57
CA VAL A 262 -19.17 15.40 -13.06
C VAL A 262 -18.90 13.95 -12.63
N ILE A 263 -19.86 13.38 -11.90
CA ILE A 263 -19.80 11.97 -11.46
C ILE A 263 -20.49 11.09 -12.50
N VAL A 264 -21.64 11.52 -13.01
CA VAL A 264 -22.37 10.86 -14.08
C VAL A 264 -23.11 11.90 -14.93
N GLN A 265 -23.14 11.69 -16.22
CA GLN A 265 -23.89 12.53 -17.15
C GLN A 265 -25.29 11.97 -17.39
N GLU A 266 -26.25 12.86 -17.72
CA GLU A 266 -27.57 12.47 -18.18
C GLU A 266 -27.47 11.51 -19.38
N GLY A 267 -28.24 10.43 -19.36
CA GLY A 267 -28.20 9.39 -20.39
C GLY A 267 -27.09 8.34 -20.21
N GLN A 268 -26.17 8.50 -19.26
CA GLN A 268 -25.10 7.55 -18.98
C GLN A 268 -25.57 6.47 -17.99
N ILE A 269 -25.08 5.23 -18.17
CA ILE A 269 -25.36 4.13 -17.26
C ILE A 269 -24.54 4.30 -15.98
N VAL A 270 -25.19 4.15 -14.83
CA VAL A 270 -24.54 4.18 -13.52
C VAL A 270 -23.87 2.83 -13.25
N ASP A 271 -22.58 2.77 -13.44
CA ASP A 271 -21.77 1.60 -13.11
C ASP A 271 -21.50 1.48 -11.61
N ARG A 272 -20.77 0.43 -11.21
CA ARG A 272 -20.45 0.17 -9.79
C ARG A 272 -19.61 1.28 -9.18
N GLU A 273 -18.66 1.81 -9.94
CA GLU A 273 -17.74 2.85 -9.48
C GLU A 273 -18.49 4.19 -9.30
N THR A 274 -19.27 4.60 -10.29
CA THR A 274 -20.14 5.78 -10.19
C THR A 274 -21.11 5.67 -9.01
N TYR A 275 -21.72 4.50 -8.83
CA TYR A 275 -22.64 4.27 -7.70
C TYR A 275 -21.92 4.36 -6.34
N ARG A 276 -20.70 3.83 -6.24
CA ARG A 276 -19.85 3.94 -5.05
C ARG A 276 -19.53 5.40 -4.73
N GLN A 277 -19.13 6.18 -5.75
CA GLN A 277 -18.85 7.61 -5.60
C GLN A 277 -20.08 8.40 -5.15
N LEU A 278 -21.25 8.15 -5.74
CA LEU A 278 -22.51 8.78 -5.32
C LEU A 278 -22.86 8.45 -3.87
N LYS A 279 -22.65 7.20 -3.45
CA LYS A 279 -22.86 6.76 -2.07
C LYS A 279 -21.88 7.43 -1.10
N MET A 280 -20.61 7.52 -1.46
CA MET A 280 -19.56 8.17 -0.66
C MET A 280 -19.85 9.67 -0.49
N LEU A 281 -20.39 10.32 -1.52
CA LEU A 281 -20.82 11.72 -1.48
C LEU A 281 -22.17 11.93 -0.77
N HIS A 282 -22.80 10.86 -0.26
CA HIS A 282 -24.14 10.88 0.38
C HIS A 282 -25.25 11.41 -0.54
N LEU A 283 -25.08 11.36 -1.85
CA LEU A 283 -26.04 11.83 -2.83
C LEU A 283 -27.23 10.87 -3.05
N LEU A 284 -27.12 9.63 -2.56
CA LEU A 284 -28.19 8.62 -2.59
C LEU A 284 -29.07 8.65 -1.33
N ASP A 285 -28.63 9.34 -0.27
CA ASP A 285 -29.32 9.36 1.02
C ASP A 285 -30.48 10.37 0.98
N GLN A 286 -31.71 9.86 1.07
CA GLN A 286 -32.91 10.68 1.04
C GLN A 286 -33.27 11.32 2.39
N LYS A 287 -32.52 11.04 3.44
CA LYS A 287 -32.89 11.45 4.80
C LYS A 287 -31.87 12.44 5.38
N MET A 288 -32.36 13.62 5.74
CA MET A 288 -31.59 14.52 6.60
C MET A 288 -31.30 13.87 7.96
N PRO A 289 -30.10 14.06 8.51
CA PRO A 289 -29.81 13.61 9.87
C PRO A 289 -30.76 14.30 10.87
N VAL A 290 -31.40 13.53 11.74
CA VAL A 290 -32.32 14.00 12.76
C VAL A 290 -31.71 15.13 13.62
N LYS A 291 -30.38 15.10 13.80
CA LYS A 291 -29.61 16.13 14.52
C LYS A 291 -29.76 17.54 13.93
N GLN A 292 -29.82 17.66 12.59
CA GLN A 292 -29.98 18.97 11.92
C GLN A 292 -31.39 19.54 12.14
N TYR A 293 -32.41 18.69 12.02
CA TYR A 293 -33.80 19.12 12.34
C TYR A 293 -33.94 19.59 13.79
N ALA A 294 -33.34 18.84 14.74
CA ALA A 294 -33.32 19.22 16.14
C ALA A 294 -32.58 20.55 16.39
N GLY A 295 -31.43 20.75 15.71
CA GLY A 295 -30.67 22.00 15.80
C GLY A 295 -31.47 23.20 15.31
N PHE A 296 -32.18 23.10 14.17
CA PHE A 296 -33.04 24.17 13.66
C PHE A 296 -34.21 24.45 14.60
N ALA A 297 -34.83 23.40 15.17
CA ALA A 297 -35.91 23.58 16.13
C ALA A 297 -35.45 24.37 17.37
N ILE A 298 -34.30 23.98 17.95
CA ILE A 298 -33.73 24.68 19.12
C ILE A 298 -33.42 26.14 18.79
N PHE A 299 -32.83 26.40 17.63
CA PHE A 299 -32.50 27.77 17.20
C PHE A 299 -33.73 28.64 17.05
N ILE A 300 -34.79 28.14 16.39
CA ILE A 300 -36.04 28.87 16.19
C ILE A 300 -36.77 29.11 17.52
N ILE A 301 -36.77 28.11 18.41
CA ILE A 301 -37.36 28.27 19.77
C ILE A 301 -36.58 29.34 20.55
N ALA A 302 -35.25 29.35 20.48
CA ALA A 302 -34.44 30.38 21.15
C ALA A 302 -34.74 31.79 20.63
N LEU A 303 -34.86 31.96 19.30
CA LEU A 303 -35.26 33.24 18.69
C LEU A 303 -36.67 33.67 19.12
N ALA A 304 -37.62 32.76 19.12
CA ALA A 304 -38.99 33.04 19.56
C ALA A 304 -39.04 33.44 21.06
N ALA A 305 -38.22 32.78 21.90
CA ALA A 305 -38.10 33.13 23.32
C ALA A 305 -37.49 34.54 23.52
N ILE A 306 -36.46 34.89 22.78
CA ILE A 306 -35.86 36.24 22.83
C ILE A 306 -36.86 37.31 22.44
N LEU A 307 -37.61 37.08 21.33
CA LEU A 307 -38.66 38.00 20.89
C LEU A 307 -39.77 38.15 21.94
N PHE A 308 -40.19 37.04 22.54
CA PHE A 308 -41.20 37.03 23.60
C PHE A 308 -40.73 37.85 24.82
N LEU A 309 -39.52 37.64 25.31
CA LEU A 309 -38.93 38.35 26.43
C LEU A 309 -38.77 39.85 26.12
N TYR A 310 -38.30 40.18 24.91
CA TYR A 310 -38.18 41.59 24.47
C TYR A 310 -39.54 42.32 24.49
N THR A 311 -40.57 41.67 23.94
CA THR A 311 -41.92 42.25 23.90
C THR A 311 -42.57 42.36 25.29
N LYS A 312 -42.26 41.43 26.20
CA LYS A 312 -42.70 41.49 27.59
C LYS A 312 -42.10 42.67 28.35
N LYS A 313 -40.83 43.02 28.08
CA LYS A 313 -40.10 44.10 28.76
C LYS A 313 -40.50 45.52 28.27
N GLN A 314 -41.12 45.61 27.11
CA GLN A 314 -41.48 46.91 26.51
C GLN A 314 -42.68 47.57 27.20
N THR A 315 -42.51 48.77 27.75
CA THR A 315 -43.44 49.53 28.56
C THR A 315 -44.40 50.42 27.74
N GLN A 316 -44.61 50.21 26.47
CA GLN A 316 -45.50 51.05 25.63
C GLN A 316 -46.95 50.82 25.81
N PRO A 317 -47.86 51.85 25.49
CA PRO A 317 -49.32 51.73 25.56
C PRO A 317 -49.81 50.54 24.76
N LYS A 318 -50.77 49.83 25.31
CA LYS A 318 -51.25 48.50 24.84
C LYS A 318 -51.64 48.46 23.37
N ALA A 319 -52.22 49.49 22.78
CA ALA A 319 -52.61 49.56 21.37
C ALA A 319 -51.37 49.71 20.41
N LYS A 320 -50.36 50.51 20.77
CA LYS A 320 -49.14 50.69 20.03
C LYS A 320 -48.29 49.40 20.03
N LYS A 321 -48.28 48.68 21.14
CA LYS A 321 -47.56 47.43 21.29
C LYS A 321 -47.99 46.37 20.28
N MET A 322 -49.34 46.26 20.04
CA MET A 322 -49.89 45.31 19.08
C MET A 322 -49.58 45.70 17.63
N GLN A 323 -49.66 46.99 17.30
CA GLN A 323 -49.28 47.48 15.97
C GLN A 323 -47.79 47.25 15.67
N THR A 324 -46.90 47.56 16.61
CA THR A 324 -45.47 47.37 16.48
C THR A 324 -45.15 45.86 16.28
N MET A 325 -45.84 44.98 17.00
CA MET A 325 -45.64 43.53 16.85
C MET A 325 -46.14 43.00 15.51
N LEU A 326 -47.29 43.48 15.01
CA LEU A 326 -47.77 43.09 13.66
C LEU A 326 -46.82 43.58 12.57
N ILE A 327 -46.27 44.78 12.70
CA ILE A 327 -45.25 45.30 11.78
C ILE A 327 -43.99 44.47 11.81
N PHE A 328 -43.46 44.15 12.99
CA PHE A 328 -42.29 43.30 13.15
C PHE A 328 -42.47 41.89 12.56
N SER A 329 -43.61 41.28 12.83
CA SER A 329 -43.92 39.93 12.31
C SER A 329 -44.16 39.94 10.81
N SER A 330 -44.76 41.01 10.23
CA SER A 330 -44.95 41.13 8.79
C SER A 330 -43.63 41.35 8.06
N VAL A 331 -42.73 42.20 8.60
CA VAL A 331 -41.36 42.42 8.06
C VAL A 331 -40.57 41.11 8.10
N TYR A 332 -40.64 40.36 9.21
CA TYR A 332 -39.95 39.08 9.35
C TYR A 332 -40.46 38.03 8.34
N LEU A 333 -41.79 37.93 8.12
CA LEU A 333 -42.37 37.05 7.10
C LEU A 333 -41.94 37.42 5.69
N VAL A 334 -41.97 38.71 5.37
CA VAL A 334 -41.50 39.21 4.06
C VAL A 334 -40.01 38.88 3.85
N SER A 335 -39.18 39.06 4.87
CA SER A 335 -37.77 38.71 4.83
C SER A 335 -37.56 37.22 4.58
N LEU A 336 -38.27 36.35 5.30
CA LEU A 336 -38.21 34.89 5.09
C LEU A 336 -38.70 34.47 3.70
N PHE A 337 -39.75 35.11 3.21
CA PHE A 337 -40.30 34.85 1.87
C PHE A 337 -39.33 35.30 0.77
N MET A 338 -38.70 36.47 0.94
CA MET A 338 -37.62 36.95 0.05
C MET A 338 -36.44 35.98 0.02
N LEU A 339 -36.02 35.51 1.19
CA LEU A 339 -34.95 34.53 1.33
C LEU A 339 -35.31 33.22 0.61
N PHE A 340 -36.56 32.76 0.75
CA PHE A 340 -37.05 31.59 0.03
C PHE A 340 -37.01 31.78 -1.49
N ILE A 341 -37.43 32.94 -1.99
CA ILE A 341 -37.38 33.24 -3.43
C ILE A 341 -35.93 33.25 -3.93
N ILE A 342 -35.00 33.89 -3.22
CA ILE A 342 -33.57 33.94 -3.58
C ILE A 342 -32.99 32.53 -3.72
N LEU A 343 -33.22 31.70 -2.73
CA LEU A 343 -32.68 30.32 -2.75
C LEU A 343 -33.39 29.44 -3.79
N PHE A 344 -34.70 29.65 -4.01
CA PHE A 344 -35.42 28.96 -5.09
C PHE A 344 -34.83 29.31 -6.48
N LEU A 345 -34.52 30.59 -6.72
CA LEU A 345 -33.89 31.05 -7.97
C LEU A 345 -32.44 30.55 -8.12
N GLU A 346 -31.71 30.44 -7.02
CA GLU A 346 -30.37 29.84 -7.00
C GLU A 346 -30.40 28.35 -7.38
N THR A 347 -31.37 27.57 -6.84
CA THR A 347 -31.53 26.16 -7.22
C THR A 347 -31.90 25.95 -8.68
N GLN A 348 -32.49 26.95 -9.34
CA GLN A 348 -32.82 26.92 -10.77
C GLN A 348 -31.67 27.43 -11.66
N ASN A 349 -30.48 27.74 -11.11
CA ASN A 349 -29.34 28.30 -11.85
C ASN A 349 -29.62 29.60 -12.64
N ILE A 350 -30.68 30.34 -12.26
CA ILE A 350 -31.15 31.50 -13.03
C ILE A 350 -30.30 32.75 -12.81
N ALA A 351 -29.66 32.89 -11.64
CA ALA A 351 -28.62 33.91 -11.39
C ALA A 351 -27.95 33.72 -10.03
N ASN A 352 -26.72 34.21 -9.89
CA ASN A 352 -26.02 34.32 -8.61
C ASN A 352 -26.58 35.52 -7.83
N ILE A 353 -27.81 35.37 -7.27
CA ILE A 353 -28.57 36.44 -6.61
C ILE A 353 -28.19 36.55 -5.12
N ALA A 354 -27.17 35.81 -4.66
CA ALA A 354 -26.65 35.88 -3.28
C ALA A 354 -26.27 37.32 -2.86
N PHE A 355 -25.98 38.21 -3.82
CA PHE A 355 -25.73 39.64 -3.57
C PHE A 355 -26.97 40.41 -3.06
N LEU A 356 -28.17 39.91 -3.27
CA LEU A 356 -29.39 40.55 -2.76
C LEU A 356 -29.70 40.17 -1.31
N PHE A 357 -28.96 39.25 -0.74
CA PHE A 357 -29.14 38.80 0.66
C PHE A 357 -29.00 39.95 1.68
N PRO A 358 -27.99 40.83 1.61
CA PRO A 358 -27.89 41.99 2.51
C PRO A 358 -29.01 42.99 2.33
N ALA A 359 -29.53 43.20 1.12
CA ALA A 359 -30.58 44.15 0.83
C ALA A 359 -31.95 43.73 1.41
N ALA A 360 -32.20 42.44 1.57
CA ALA A 360 -33.44 41.91 2.19
C ALA A 360 -33.50 42.16 3.71
N PHE A 361 -32.35 42.46 4.35
CA PHE A 361 -32.22 42.70 5.79
C PHE A 361 -31.84 44.16 6.13
N ALA A 362 -31.66 45.03 5.11
CA ALA A 362 -31.42 46.44 5.36
C ALA A 362 -32.73 47.09 5.85
N PRO A 363 -32.71 47.86 6.97
CA PRO A 363 -33.91 48.49 7.55
C PRO A 363 -34.48 49.58 6.65
#